data_7ef586c5c70fa93bb355096abde8aaad
#
_entry.id   7ef586c5c70fa93bb355096abde8aaad
#
_cell.length_a   1.000
_cell.length_b   1.000
_cell.length_c   1.000
_cell.angle_alpha   90.00
_cell.angle_beta   90.00
_cell.angle_gamma   90.00
#
_symmetry.space_group_name_H-M   'P 1'
#
loop_
_entity.id
_entity.type
_entity.pdbx_description
1 polymer ?
#
loop_
_entity_poly.entity_id
_entity_poly.type
_entity_poly.pdbx_seq_one_letter_code
_entity_poly.pdbx_strand_id
1 'polypeptide(L)'
;VGETQNQPFQLSFNPSLKVDFQGSRVTSDGGLLLVRELDERLGLNQLIEEHLTDDRRGKNTQLPLPDLLRQSIYSRLAGYEDVNDAERLSQDPAFRLIGSAKIWERGAALPSRLHWFETEVLSRDENLEGLSRINRELLAKAEVMDAGQRVVLDMDSTEIPVYGEQEHSVYNGYFESVCYHPLLLFDGEGDCLGAKLRAGNVHSAEEWEEVLLPEVERQRGLGKQVVFRGDAGFAKPEIYEALEERGVRYAIRLPANDSLERDIAELLTRPVGRPSHKPVVWYKGFLYQAASWKTARRVVAKVEFHAGELFPRVGFIVTNLEMPSRAVVRFYNKRGTAEQWIKEGKQAVKMTRLSCHRFRSNEVRLALSLLAYNLGNLWRRLALPRRIENWSLTSLQQRLVKTGGRLVKHARYYWLLLAESHLNRRRFGAMLGRIALLPVPTG
;
A
#
# COMPACT_ATOMS: atom_id res chain seq x y z
N VAL A 1 55.74 -10.32 14.25
CA VAL A 1 54.38 -10.51 14.78
C VAL A 1 53.38 -9.74 13.92
N GLY A 2 53.25 -10.05 12.62
CA GLY A 2 52.38 -9.33 11.73
C GLY A 2 51.77 -10.14 10.57
N GLU A 3 52.12 -11.41 10.43
CA GLU A 3 51.75 -12.19 9.22
C GLU A 3 50.59 -13.20 9.40
N THR A 4 50.05 -13.39 10.60
CA THR A 4 48.99 -14.37 10.84
C THR A 4 47.57 -13.85 10.63
N GLN A 5 47.38 -12.56 10.37
CA GLN A 5 46.04 -11.98 10.22
C GLN A 5 45.43 -12.01 8.78
N ASN A 6 46.20 -12.45 7.79
CA ASN A 6 45.75 -12.41 6.36
C ASN A 6 45.53 -13.80 5.73
N GLN A 7 45.44 -14.85 6.51
CA GLN A 7 45.12 -16.17 5.95
C GLN A 7 43.61 -16.44 5.96
N PRO A 8 43.07 -17.01 4.86
CA PRO A 8 41.67 -17.41 4.84
C PRO A 8 41.32 -18.40 5.95
N PHE A 9 40.15 -18.27 6.56
CA PHE A 9 39.64 -19.22 7.53
C PHE A 9 39.28 -20.53 6.85
N GLN A 10 39.67 -21.65 7.48
CA GLN A 10 39.29 -23.00 7.06
C GLN A 10 38.24 -23.54 8.02
N LEU A 11 37.16 -24.12 7.50
CA LEU A 11 36.06 -24.62 8.31
C LEU A 11 36.14 -26.13 8.45
N SER A 12 35.84 -26.64 9.66
CA SER A 12 36.01 -28.06 10.00
C SER A 12 35.02 -28.98 9.26
N PHE A 13 33.82 -28.50 8.96
CA PHE A 13 32.79 -29.31 8.27
C PHE A 13 33.06 -29.48 6.75
N ASN A 14 33.92 -28.66 6.18
CA ASN A 14 34.34 -28.78 4.78
C ASN A 14 35.78 -28.28 4.62
N PRO A 15 36.76 -29.17 4.58
CA PRO A 15 38.18 -28.81 4.47
C PRO A 15 38.56 -28.10 3.14
N SER A 16 37.75 -28.22 2.10
CA SER A 16 37.97 -27.54 0.83
C SER A 16 37.45 -26.10 0.79
N LEU A 17 36.63 -25.70 1.80
CA LEU A 17 36.04 -24.37 1.91
C LEU A 17 36.96 -23.43 2.68
N LYS A 18 37.34 -22.33 2.02
CA LYS A 18 38.09 -21.23 2.63
C LYS A 18 37.20 -20.00 2.70
N VAL A 19 37.19 -19.29 3.82
CA VAL A 19 36.47 -18.02 4.02
C VAL A 19 37.48 -16.90 4.24
N ASP A 20 37.32 -15.81 3.49
CA ASP A 20 38.20 -14.66 3.53
C ASP A 20 37.42 -13.34 3.45
N PHE A 21 37.95 -12.27 4.05
CA PHE A 21 37.38 -10.92 4.08
C PHE A 21 38.22 -9.98 3.23
N GLN A 22 37.76 -9.68 2.03
CA GLN A 22 38.53 -8.88 1.05
C GLN A 22 38.12 -7.40 1.02
N GLY A 23 37.44 -6.89 2.05
CA GLY A 23 37.04 -5.48 2.15
C GLY A 23 36.07 -5.00 1.09
N SER A 24 35.32 -5.90 0.45
CA SER A 24 34.37 -5.55 -0.61
C SER A 24 33.15 -4.86 -0.02
N ARG A 25 32.70 -3.78 -0.67
CA ARG A 25 31.41 -3.15 -0.37
C ARG A 25 30.31 -3.90 -1.13
N VAL A 26 29.45 -4.59 -0.41
CA VAL A 26 28.37 -5.39 -0.97
C VAL A 26 27.01 -4.93 -0.46
N THR A 27 25.99 -5.14 -1.28
CA THR A 27 24.57 -4.93 -0.92
C THR A 27 23.77 -6.19 -1.16
N SER A 28 22.69 -6.37 -0.42
CA SER A 28 21.65 -7.34 -0.73
C SER A 28 20.48 -6.75 -1.52
N ASP A 29 20.44 -5.44 -1.71
CA ASP A 29 19.27 -4.68 -2.15
C ASP A 29 19.49 -3.97 -3.51
N GLY A 30 20.33 -4.52 -4.36
CA GLY A 30 20.72 -3.92 -5.64
C GLY A 30 19.56 -3.64 -6.59
N GLY A 31 18.43 -4.35 -6.45
CA GLY A 31 17.22 -4.09 -7.24
C GLY A 31 16.52 -2.77 -6.95
N LEU A 32 16.79 -2.12 -5.81
CA LEU A 32 16.28 -0.80 -5.49
C LEU A 32 16.65 0.27 -6.53
N LEU A 33 17.74 0.09 -7.27
CA LEU A 33 18.13 1.03 -8.31
C LEU A 33 17.09 1.14 -9.44
N LEU A 34 16.34 0.07 -9.72
CA LEU A 34 15.22 0.13 -10.68
C LEU A 34 14.07 1.00 -10.16
N VAL A 35 13.79 0.92 -8.86
CA VAL A 35 12.78 1.75 -8.23
C VAL A 35 13.27 3.21 -8.19
N ARG A 36 14.57 3.42 -7.96
CA ARG A 36 15.16 4.77 -7.97
C ARG A 36 15.09 5.42 -9.36
N GLU A 37 15.28 4.65 -10.42
CA GLU A 37 15.10 5.13 -11.79
C GLU A 37 13.64 5.50 -12.08
N LEU A 38 12.68 4.71 -11.57
CA LEU A 38 11.27 5.04 -11.66
C LEU A 38 10.91 6.31 -10.87
N ASP A 39 11.40 6.43 -9.64
CA ASP A 39 11.25 7.62 -8.77
C ASP A 39 11.75 8.88 -9.48
N GLU A 40 12.92 8.82 -10.10
CA GLU A 40 13.47 9.93 -10.91
C GLU A 40 12.54 10.30 -12.05
N ARG A 41 12.03 9.29 -12.76
CA ARG A 41 11.15 9.47 -13.90
C ARG A 41 9.77 10.03 -13.50
N LEU A 42 9.30 9.71 -12.30
CA LEU A 42 8.07 10.26 -11.73
C LEU A 42 8.26 11.63 -11.05
N GLY A 43 9.51 12.11 -10.93
CA GLY A 43 9.82 13.42 -10.35
C GLY A 43 9.58 13.48 -8.84
N LEU A 44 9.79 12.39 -8.10
CA LEU A 44 9.59 12.36 -6.64
C LEU A 44 10.44 13.41 -5.92
N ASN A 45 11.65 13.72 -6.42
CA ASN A 45 12.50 14.75 -5.83
C ASN A 45 11.83 16.14 -5.82
N GLN A 46 11.21 16.49 -6.96
CA GLN A 46 10.50 17.74 -7.09
C GLN A 46 9.31 17.81 -6.12
N LEU A 47 8.52 16.74 -6.03
CA LEU A 47 7.39 16.67 -5.09
C LEU A 47 7.83 16.81 -3.63
N ILE A 48 8.98 16.23 -3.27
CA ILE A 48 9.53 16.37 -1.92
C ILE A 48 9.91 17.83 -1.63
N GLU A 49 10.56 18.49 -2.56
CA GLU A 49 11.01 19.89 -2.41
C GLU A 49 9.83 20.87 -2.40
N GLU A 50 8.74 20.58 -3.12
CA GLU A 50 7.54 21.41 -3.17
C GLU A 50 6.65 21.28 -1.93
N HIS A 51 6.57 20.08 -1.34
CA HIS A 51 5.57 19.78 -0.31
C HIS A 51 6.14 19.59 1.10
N LEU A 52 7.45 19.46 1.26
CA LEU A 52 8.04 19.34 2.59
C LEU A 52 8.93 20.53 2.91
N THR A 53 8.81 20.99 4.15
CA THR A 53 9.62 22.10 4.68
C THR A 53 10.76 21.57 5.56
N ASP A 54 11.93 22.22 5.44
CA ASP A 54 13.12 21.90 6.21
C ASP A 54 13.68 23.18 6.86
N ASP A 55 13.43 23.36 8.13
CA ASP A 55 13.91 24.51 8.89
C ASP A 55 15.39 24.44 9.28
N ARG A 56 16.07 23.35 8.92
CA ARG A 56 17.51 23.23 9.22
C ARG A 56 18.29 24.31 8.49
N ARG A 57 19.04 25.11 9.26
CA ARG A 57 19.88 26.18 8.74
C ARG A 57 21.35 25.87 9.02
N GLY A 58 22.21 26.19 8.05
CA GLY A 58 23.66 26.16 8.24
C GLY A 58 24.43 25.19 7.36
N LYS A 59 25.76 25.32 7.41
CA LYS A 59 26.71 24.53 6.60
C LYS A 59 26.73 23.03 6.94
N ASN A 60 26.13 22.63 8.08
CA ASN A 60 26.15 21.26 8.58
C ASN A 60 24.92 20.42 8.16
N THR A 61 24.08 20.89 7.22
CA THR A 61 23.01 20.08 6.64
C THR A 61 23.63 19.02 5.71
N GLN A 62 24.12 17.93 6.29
CA GLN A 62 24.86 16.90 5.56
C GLN A 62 23.95 15.99 4.73
N LEU A 63 22.71 15.81 5.18
CA LEU A 63 21.73 14.92 4.55
C LEU A 63 20.55 15.77 4.07
N PRO A 64 20.39 15.95 2.75
CA PRO A 64 19.23 16.63 2.18
C PRO A 64 17.92 15.94 2.57
N LEU A 65 16.84 16.70 2.63
CA LEU A 65 15.51 16.18 2.95
C LEU A 65 15.06 15.05 2.01
N PRO A 66 15.28 15.16 0.67
CA PRO A 66 14.97 14.06 -0.24
C PRO A 66 15.73 12.75 0.06
N ASP A 67 16.98 12.84 0.52
CA ASP A 67 17.77 11.67 0.87
C ASP A 67 17.21 10.95 2.11
N LEU A 68 16.78 11.73 3.13
CA LEU A 68 16.16 11.19 4.34
C LEU A 68 14.83 10.51 4.02
N LEU A 69 13.98 11.17 3.24
CA LEU A 69 12.68 10.60 2.87
C LEU A 69 12.83 9.34 2.02
N ARG A 70 13.73 9.36 1.02
CA ARG A 70 14.04 8.15 0.24
C ARG A 70 14.52 7.02 1.11
N GLN A 71 15.44 7.26 2.02
CA GLN A 71 15.92 6.21 2.91
C GLN A 71 14.77 5.60 3.74
N SER A 72 13.88 6.44 4.29
CA SER A 72 12.70 5.98 5.05
C SER A 72 11.72 5.18 4.20
N ILE A 73 11.45 5.58 2.95
CA ILE A 73 10.54 4.87 2.03
C ILE A 73 11.19 3.57 1.53
N TYR A 74 12.44 3.64 1.08
CA TYR A 74 13.13 2.51 0.45
C TYR A 74 13.50 1.41 1.44
N SER A 75 13.78 1.74 2.70
CA SER A 75 13.94 0.73 3.75
C SER A 75 12.65 -0.10 3.92
N ARG A 76 11.50 0.54 3.99
CA ARG A 76 10.20 -0.13 4.05
C ARG A 76 9.91 -0.96 2.79
N LEU A 77 10.19 -0.41 1.62
CA LEU A 77 10.03 -1.13 0.35
C LEU A 77 10.94 -2.35 0.26
N ALA A 78 12.13 -2.30 0.83
CA ALA A 78 13.04 -3.43 0.93
C ALA A 78 12.68 -4.41 2.06
N GLY A 79 11.63 -4.14 2.84
CA GLY A 79 11.11 -5.02 3.89
C GLY A 79 11.80 -4.89 5.24
N TYR A 80 12.56 -3.82 5.47
CA TYR A 80 13.13 -3.51 6.78
C TYR A 80 12.05 -2.91 7.68
N GLU A 81 12.04 -3.33 8.95
CA GLU A 81 10.91 -3.07 9.84
C GLU A 81 11.05 -1.79 10.65
N ASP A 82 12.28 -1.38 10.95
CA ASP A 82 12.54 -0.33 11.91
C ASP A 82 13.65 0.64 11.46
N VAL A 83 13.63 1.84 12.03
CA VAL A 83 14.70 2.83 11.84
C VAL A 83 16.06 2.35 12.36
N ASN A 84 16.10 1.39 13.29
CA ASN A 84 17.34 0.78 13.79
C ASN A 84 18.11 0.03 12.70
N ASP A 85 17.43 -0.48 11.69
CA ASP A 85 18.07 -1.10 10.52
C ASP A 85 19.02 -0.10 9.80
N ALA A 86 18.80 1.20 9.96
CA ALA A 86 19.62 2.23 9.36
C ALA A 86 21.08 2.20 9.83
N GLU A 87 21.39 1.59 10.97
CA GLU A 87 22.79 1.40 11.38
C GLU A 87 23.56 0.64 10.30
N ARG A 88 23.03 -0.48 9.86
CA ARG A 88 23.59 -1.29 8.79
C ARG A 88 23.40 -0.65 7.41
N LEU A 89 22.20 -0.14 7.14
CA LEU A 89 21.84 0.42 5.83
C LEU A 89 22.60 1.69 5.49
N SER A 90 23.05 2.46 6.50
CA SER A 90 23.84 3.67 6.28
C SER A 90 25.14 3.43 5.48
N GLN A 91 25.70 2.24 5.59
CA GLN A 91 26.92 1.83 4.87
C GLN A 91 26.63 0.94 3.65
N ASP A 92 25.40 0.50 3.46
CA ASP A 92 25.00 -0.33 2.33
C ASP A 92 25.14 0.43 1.00
N PRO A 93 25.82 -0.14 -0.02
CA PRO A 93 26.01 0.51 -1.31
C PRO A 93 24.71 0.94 -2.01
N ALA A 94 23.64 0.12 -1.99
CA ALA A 94 22.38 0.48 -2.63
C ALA A 94 21.75 1.69 -1.95
N PHE A 95 21.69 1.70 -0.62
CA PHE A 95 21.12 2.82 0.15
C PHE A 95 21.92 4.12 0.01
N ARG A 96 23.21 4.02 -0.29
CA ARG A 96 24.03 5.21 -0.60
C ARG A 96 23.77 5.69 -2.02
N LEU A 97 23.64 4.78 -2.98
CA LEU A 97 23.44 5.12 -4.40
C LEU A 97 22.04 5.62 -4.73
N ILE A 98 21.00 5.25 -3.97
CA ILE A 98 19.64 5.81 -4.15
C ILE A 98 19.53 7.27 -3.72
N GLY A 99 20.43 7.76 -2.87
CA GLY A 99 20.50 9.14 -2.46
C GLY A 99 21.29 10.02 -3.44
N SER A 100 21.47 11.28 -3.03
CA SER A 100 22.26 12.25 -3.78
C SER A 100 23.77 11.94 -3.73
N ALA A 101 24.54 12.57 -4.60
CA ALA A 101 25.99 12.46 -4.62
C ALA A 101 26.66 12.81 -3.27
N LYS A 102 25.98 13.62 -2.42
CA LYS A 102 26.47 13.99 -1.09
C LYS A 102 26.66 12.80 -0.16
N ILE A 103 25.85 11.75 -0.30
CA ILE A 103 25.90 10.57 0.58
C ILE A 103 26.63 9.38 -0.02
N TRP A 104 27.03 9.43 -1.28
CA TRP A 104 27.71 8.29 -1.94
C TRP A 104 29.01 7.89 -1.24
N GLU A 105 29.80 8.84 -0.77
CA GLU A 105 31.05 8.56 -0.05
C GLU A 105 30.90 8.57 1.47
N ARG A 106 29.99 9.40 2.00
CA ARG A 106 29.87 9.66 3.45
C ARG A 106 28.98 8.65 4.19
N GLY A 107 28.07 7.99 3.48
CA GLY A 107 27.05 7.12 4.05
C GLY A 107 25.69 7.79 4.13
N ALA A 108 24.65 6.97 4.22
CA ALA A 108 23.28 7.39 4.43
C ALA A 108 23.00 7.70 5.93
N ALA A 109 21.76 8.02 6.29
CA ALA A 109 21.43 8.42 7.66
C ALA A 109 21.55 7.25 8.65
N LEU A 110 22.04 7.56 9.83
CA LEU A 110 22.05 6.67 10.99
C LEU A 110 20.67 6.66 11.69
N PRO A 111 20.39 5.67 12.57
CA PRO A 111 19.10 5.53 13.26
C PRO A 111 18.62 6.78 13.96
N SER A 112 19.48 7.43 14.72
CA SER A 112 19.13 8.66 15.47
C SER A 112 18.68 9.79 14.55
N ARG A 113 19.28 9.91 13.35
CA ARG A 113 18.93 10.94 12.37
C ARG A 113 17.59 10.64 11.70
N LEU A 114 17.33 9.37 11.32
CA LEU A 114 16.04 8.98 10.77
C LEU A 114 14.93 9.06 11.80
N HIS A 115 15.18 8.63 13.03
CA HIS A 115 14.21 8.76 14.11
C HIS A 115 13.81 10.22 14.32
N TRP A 116 14.78 11.12 14.49
CA TRP A 116 14.52 12.55 14.59
C TRP A 116 13.76 13.09 13.37
N PHE A 117 14.12 12.67 12.16
CA PHE A 117 13.42 13.07 10.94
C PHE A 117 11.96 12.64 10.93
N GLU A 118 11.67 11.38 11.28
CA GLU A 118 10.31 10.84 11.31
C GLU A 118 9.46 11.43 12.46
N THR A 119 10.08 11.73 13.64
CA THR A 119 9.32 12.13 14.83
C THR A 119 9.25 13.63 15.07
N GLU A 120 10.18 14.43 14.53
CA GLU A 120 10.25 15.88 14.78
C GLU A 120 10.08 16.72 13.50
N VAL A 121 10.52 16.23 12.34
CA VAL A 121 10.38 16.97 11.08
C VAL A 121 9.07 16.61 10.38
N LEU A 122 8.86 15.32 10.13
CA LEU A 122 7.67 14.87 9.40
C LEU A 122 6.39 14.91 10.23
N SER A 123 6.49 14.98 11.57
CA SER A 123 5.34 15.06 12.47
C SER A 123 4.72 16.47 12.55
N ARG A 124 5.32 17.48 11.94
CA ARG A 124 4.73 18.81 11.83
C ARG A 124 3.51 18.77 10.90
N ASP A 125 2.51 19.62 11.18
CA ASP A 125 1.24 19.58 10.43
C ASP A 125 1.46 19.77 8.92
N GLU A 126 2.26 20.77 8.53
CA GLU A 126 2.58 21.06 7.15
C GLU A 126 3.29 19.88 6.44
N ASN A 127 4.18 19.17 7.13
CA ASN A 127 4.92 18.06 6.55
C ASN A 127 4.11 16.78 6.50
N LEU A 128 3.27 16.49 7.50
CA LEU A 128 2.37 15.35 7.44
C LEU A 128 1.33 15.52 6.31
N GLU A 129 0.78 16.72 6.15
CA GLU A 129 -0.07 17.03 5.01
C GLU A 129 0.73 16.96 3.70
N GLY A 130 1.98 17.42 3.70
CA GLY A 130 2.92 17.29 2.59
C GLY A 130 3.13 15.85 2.15
N LEU A 131 3.28 14.90 3.06
CA LEU A 131 3.36 13.46 2.71
C LEU A 131 2.10 12.98 1.99
N SER A 132 0.93 13.42 2.41
CA SER A 132 -0.34 13.09 1.77
C SER A 132 -0.44 13.70 0.37
N ARG A 133 0.06 14.94 0.18
CA ARG A 133 0.13 15.60 -1.13
C ARG A 133 1.10 14.88 -2.06
N ILE A 134 2.31 14.53 -1.59
CA ILE A 134 3.29 13.76 -2.35
C ILE A 134 2.67 12.45 -2.82
N ASN A 135 1.99 11.72 -1.94
CA ASN A 135 1.32 10.47 -2.30
C ASN A 135 0.30 10.68 -3.44
N ARG A 136 -0.58 11.66 -3.28
CA ARG A 136 -1.63 11.98 -4.25
C ARG A 136 -1.06 12.38 -5.61
N GLU A 137 -0.06 13.24 -5.63
CA GLU A 137 0.52 13.73 -6.88
C GLU A 137 1.40 12.67 -7.57
N LEU A 138 2.09 11.84 -6.81
CA LEU A 138 2.82 10.69 -7.35
C LEU A 138 1.88 9.74 -8.09
N LEU A 139 0.71 9.45 -7.51
CA LEU A 139 -0.33 8.63 -8.14
C LEU A 139 -0.97 9.33 -9.33
N ALA A 140 -1.24 10.63 -9.23
CA ALA A 140 -1.82 11.41 -10.33
C ALA A 140 -0.93 11.40 -11.59
N LYS A 141 0.40 11.42 -11.43
CA LYS A 141 1.35 11.28 -12.56
C LYS A 141 1.21 9.93 -13.27
N ALA A 142 0.88 8.87 -12.55
CA ALA A 142 0.60 7.55 -13.14
C ALA A 142 -0.80 7.46 -13.76
N GLU A 143 -1.81 8.14 -13.18
CA GLU A 143 -3.17 8.17 -13.70
C GLU A 143 -3.27 8.84 -15.10
N VAL A 144 -2.43 9.82 -15.40
CA VAL A 144 -2.37 10.46 -16.72
C VAL A 144 -2.01 9.45 -17.82
N MET A 145 -1.33 8.37 -17.46
CA MET A 145 -0.93 7.30 -18.40
C MET A 145 -2.07 6.29 -18.63
N ASP A 146 -3.08 6.27 -17.75
CA ASP A 146 -4.24 5.38 -17.81
C ASP A 146 -5.52 6.22 -17.82
N ALA A 147 -5.91 6.70 -19.01
CA ALA A 147 -7.02 7.64 -19.22
C ALA A 147 -8.41 6.98 -19.04
N GLY A 148 -8.60 6.15 -18.04
CA GLY A 148 -9.89 5.55 -17.71
C GLY A 148 -10.94 6.61 -17.34
N GLN A 149 -12.10 6.57 -17.97
CA GLN A 149 -13.23 7.47 -17.65
C GLN A 149 -13.93 7.13 -16.32
N ARG A 150 -13.61 6.01 -15.72
CA ARG A 150 -14.25 5.50 -14.50
C ARG A 150 -13.21 5.09 -13.46
N VAL A 151 -13.40 5.53 -12.23
CA VAL A 151 -12.63 5.10 -11.09
C VAL A 151 -13.52 4.33 -10.10
N VAL A 152 -13.00 3.24 -9.55
CA VAL A 152 -13.64 2.47 -8.48
C VAL A 152 -12.85 2.74 -7.21
N LEU A 153 -13.54 3.18 -6.17
CA LEU A 153 -12.98 3.47 -4.86
C LEU A 153 -13.42 2.40 -3.87
N ASP A 154 -12.46 1.67 -3.32
CA ASP A 154 -12.67 0.66 -2.28
C ASP A 154 -12.17 1.19 -0.94
N MET A 155 -13.06 1.32 0.03
CA MET A 155 -12.70 1.72 1.38
C MET A 155 -12.79 0.51 2.31
N ASP A 156 -11.79 0.40 3.16
CA ASP A 156 -11.74 -0.64 4.18
C ASP A 156 -10.99 -0.16 5.42
N SER A 157 -11.27 -0.75 6.55
CA SER A 157 -10.54 -0.53 7.80
C SER A 157 -9.80 -1.80 8.19
N THR A 158 -8.78 -1.66 8.99
CA THR A 158 -8.00 -2.82 9.41
C THR A 158 -7.43 -2.64 10.80
N GLU A 159 -7.26 -3.74 11.52
CA GLU A 159 -6.57 -3.75 12.80
C GLU A 159 -5.05 -3.61 12.63
N ILE A 160 -4.43 -2.81 13.49
CA ILE A 160 -2.99 -2.79 13.73
C ILE A 160 -2.73 -3.01 15.22
N PRO A 161 -2.36 -4.24 15.64
CA PRO A 161 -2.11 -4.56 17.05
C PRO A 161 -0.98 -3.71 17.64
N VAL A 162 -1.16 -3.30 18.87
CA VAL A 162 -0.24 -2.50 19.66
C VAL A 162 0.18 -3.30 20.90
N TYR A 163 1.48 -3.33 21.18
CA TYR A 163 2.05 -4.13 22.27
C TYR A 163 2.69 -3.29 23.38
N GLY A 164 2.44 -1.99 23.40
CA GLY A 164 2.98 -1.05 24.38
C GLY A 164 1.97 0.05 24.71
N GLU A 165 2.42 1.06 25.45
CA GLU A 165 1.61 2.21 25.85
C GLU A 165 1.73 3.33 24.81
N GLN A 166 1.14 3.15 23.63
CA GLN A 166 1.07 4.19 22.62
C GLN A 166 -0.18 5.04 22.81
N GLU A 167 -0.05 6.34 22.54
CA GLU A 167 -1.18 7.27 22.58
C GLU A 167 -2.30 6.79 21.65
N HIS A 168 -3.56 6.87 22.11
CA HIS A 168 -4.77 6.47 21.37
C HIS A 168 -4.84 4.98 20.98
N SER A 169 -3.92 4.13 21.45
CA SER A 169 -4.13 2.70 21.37
C SER A 169 -5.17 2.28 22.38
N VAL A 170 -6.24 1.61 21.93
CA VAL A 170 -7.39 1.25 22.77
C VAL A 170 -7.84 -0.16 22.44
N TYR A 171 -8.38 -0.86 23.45
CA TYR A 171 -8.94 -2.20 23.26
C TYR A 171 -10.16 -2.16 22.33
N ASN A 172 -10.16 -3.04 21.34
CA ASN A 172 -11.27 -3.25 20.43
C ASN A 172 -11.87 -4.62 20.68
N GLY A 173 -13.16 -4.65 21.10
CA GLY A 173 -13.86 -5.89 21.44
C GLY A 173 -14.13 -6.81 20.24
N TYR A 174 -14.13 -6.29 19.01
CA TYR A 174 -14.30 -7.11 17.80
C TYR A 174 -13.02 -7.86 17.44
N PHE A 175 -11.86 -7.22 17.62
CA PHE A 175 -10.54 -7.82 17.36
C PHE A 175 -9.93 -8.50 18.59
N GLU A 176 -10.54 -8.31 19.77
CA GLU A 176 -10.03 -8.82 21.06
C GLU A 176 -8.59 -8.39 21.36
N SER A 177 -8.20 -7.19 20.93
CA SER A 177 -6.84 -6.68 21.04
C SER A 177 -6.78 -5.19 21.33
N VAL A 178 -5.69 -4.73 21.95
CA VAL A 178 -5.32 -3.31 21.99
C VAL A 178 -4.70 -2.97 20.63
N CYS A 179 -5.28 -2.01 19.94
CA CYS A 179 -4.89 -1.74 18.55
C CYS A 179 -5.10 -0.28 18.15
N TYR A 180 -4.62 0.06 16.96
CA TYR A 180 -5.14 1.13 16.10
C TYR A 180 -6.09 0.53 15.07
N HIS A 181 -7.02 1.36 14.58
CA HIS A 181 -8.01 0.96 13.57
C HIS A 181 -8.00 1.92 12.36
N PRO A 182 -6.91 1.96 11.57
CA PRO A 182 -6.82 2.86 10.43
C PRO A 182 -7.86 2.58 9.36
N LEU A 183 -8.25 3.65 8.66
CA LEU A 183 -9.09 3.63 7.48
C LEU A 183 -8.23 3.82 6.24
N LEU A 184 -8.47 3.05 5.20
CA LEU A 184 -7.70 3.02 3.96
C LEU A 184 -8.63 3.13 2.76
N LEU A 185 -8.21 3.88 1.74
CA LEU A 185 -8.93 4.05 0.48
C LEU A 185 -8.05 3.62 -0.68
N PHE A 186 -8.53 2.67 -1.47
CA PHE A 186 -7.83 2.17 -2.66
C PHE A 186 -8.63 2.47 -3.93
N ASP A 187 -7.92 2.56 -5.05
CA ASP A 187 -8.53 2.52 -6.37
C ASP A 187 -8.60 1.09 -6.94
N GLY A 188 -9.13 0.96 -8.16
CA GLY A 188 -9.26 -0.34 -8.84
C GLY A 188 -7.93 -0.98 -9.26
N GLU A 189 -6.85 -0.19 -9.30
CA GLU A 189 -5.49 -0.63 -9.67
C GLU A 189 -4.65 -1.03 -8.44
N GLY A 190 -5.22 -0.83 -7.25
CA GLY A 190 -4.58 -1.16 -5.98
C GLY A 190 -3.67 -0.07 -5.43
N ASP A 191 -3.75 1.15 -5.95
CA ASP A 191 -3.08 2.29 -5.36
C ASP A 191 -3.82 2.77 -4.11
N CYS A 192 -3.13 2.98 -3.01
CA CYS A 192 -3.70 3.53 -1.79
C CYS A 192 -3.74 5.06 -1.88
N LEU A 193 -4.94 5.58 -2.18
CA LEU A 193 -5.17 7.00 -2.43
C LEU A 193 -5.13 7.83 -1.15
N GLY A 194 -5.51 7.22 -0.02
CA GLY A 194 -5.53 7.88 1.26
C GLY A 194 -5.64 6.91 2.42
N ALA A 195 -5.21 7.36 3.58
CA ALA A 195 -5.36 6.66 4.84
C ALA A 195 -5.50 7.62 6.01
N LYS A 196 -6.17 7.19 7.05
CA LYS A 196 -6.27 7.89 8.33
C LYS A 196 -6.00 6.91 9.46
N LEU A 197 -5.01 7.22 10.29
CA LEU A 197 -4.79 6.50 11.55
C LEU A 197 -5.88 6.91 12.54
N ARG A 198 -6.43 5.94 13.27
CA ARG A 198 -7.51 6.18 14.24
C ARG A 198 -7.29 5.35 15.50
N ALA A 199 -7.93 5.76 16.60
CA ALA A 199 -7.97 4.96 17.83
C ALA A 199 -8.55 3.56 17.57
N GLY A 200 -8.20 2.59 18.42
CA GLY A 200 -8.60 1.21 18.22
C GLY A 200 -10.10 0.94 18.35
N ASN A 201 -10.80 1.70 19.18
CA ASN A 201 -12.21 1.48 19.54
C ASN A 201 -13.24 2.21 18.65
N VAL A 202 -12.79 2.81 17.55
CA VAL A 202 -13.69 3.52 16.62
C VAL A 202 -14.41 2.55 15.69
N HIS A 203 -15.62 2.94 15.25
CA HIS A 203 -16.36 2.17 14.24
C HIS A 203 -15.66 2.21 12.88
N SER A 204 -15.80 1.13 12.07
CA SER A 204 -15.13 1.03 10.76
C SER A 204 -15.36 2.22 9.84
N ALA A 205 -16.58 2.79 9.85
CA ALA A 205 -16.94 3.94 9.03
C ALA A 205 -16.82 5.29 9.74
N GLU A 206 -16.22 5.38 10.92
CA GLU A 206 -16.02 6.68 11.56
C GLU A 206 -14.99 7.50 10.78
N GLU A 207 -15.20 8.81 10.66
CA GLU A 207 -14.32 9.74 9.92
C GLU A 207 -14.13 9.39 8.43
N TRP A 208 -15.06 8.66 7.84
CA TRP A 208 -15.01 8.25 6.43
C TRP A 208 -14.99 9.45 5.47
N GLU A 209 -15.68 10.55 5.85
CA GLU A 209 -15.79 11.78 5.06
C GLU A 209 -14.42 12.36 4.73
N GLU A 210 -13.52 12.38 5.73
CA GLU A 210 -12.20 13.01 5.60
C GLU A 210 -11.28 12.27 4.62
N VAL A 211 -11.53 10.98 4.39
CA VAL A 211 -10.73 10.16 3.48
C VAL A 211 -11.40 10.04 2.10
N LEU A 212 -12.73 9.82 2.08
CA LEU A 212 -13.46 9.54 0.84
C LEU A 212 -13.82 10.79 0.06
N LEU A 213 -14.40 11.81 0.73
CA LEU A 213 -14.98 12.94 0.00
C LEU A 213 -13.95 13.79 -0.75
N PRO A 214 -12.75 14.10 -0.20
CA PRO A 214 -11.73 14.81 -0.96
C PRO A 214 -11.31 14.08 -2.24
N GLU A 215 -11.23 12.75 -2.19
CA GLU A 215 -10.87 11.95 -3.36
C GLU A 215 -12.02 11.88 -4.39
N VAL A 216 -13.27 11.75 -3.93
CA VAL A 216 -14.45 11.83 -4.79
C VAL A 216 -14.47 13.16 -5.57
N GLU A 217 -14.27 14.29 -4.87
CA GLU A 217 -14.25 15.61 -5.52
C GLU A 217 -13.09 15.75 -6.50
N ARG A 218 -11.91 15.25 -6.15
CA ARG A 218 -10.75 15.24 -7.04
C ARG A 218 -11.03 14.47 -8.33
N GLN A 219 -11.55 13.25 -8.23
CA GLN A 219 -11.83 12.39 -9.39
C GLN A 219 -12.95 12.98 -10.29
N ARG A 220 -13.97 13.57 -9.66
CA ARG A 220 -15.04 14.27 -10.39
C ARG A 220 -14.51 15.53 -11.09
N GLY A 221 -13.62 16.28 -10.45
CA GLY A 221 -12.92 17.42 -11.05
C GLY A 221 -12.10 17.03 -12.29
N LEU A 222 -11.61 15.79 -12.36
CA LEU A 222 -10.96 15.23 -13.54
C LEU A 222 -11.95 14.67 -14.59
N GLY A 223 -13.26 14.85 -14.38
CA GLY A 223 -14.32 14.38 -15.30
C GLY A 223 -14.58 12.87 -15.25
N LYS A 224 -14.07 12.16 -14.25
CA LYS A 224 -14.24 10.71 -14.12
C LYS A 224 -15.56 10.34 -13.45
N GLN A 225 -16.13 9.21 -13.85
CA GLN A 225 -17.24 8.58 -13.15
C GLN A 225 -16.71 7.84 -11.93
N VAL A 226 -17.16 8.24 -10.75
CA VAL A 226 -16.76 7.61 -9.48
C VAL A 226 -17.76 6.53 -9.08
N VAL A 227 -17.26 5.38 -8.69
CA VAL A 227 -18.05 4.29 -8.10
C VAL A 227 -17.40 3.84 -6.80
N PHE A 228 -18.19 3.82 -5.74
CA PHE A 228 -17.74 3.42 -4.41
C PHE A 228 -18.14 1.99 -4.07
N ARG A 229 -17.25 1.23 -3.40
CA ARG A 229 -17.56 -0.06 -2.77
C ARG A 229 -17.14 -0.05 -1.31
N GLY A 230 -18.00 -0.55 -0.44
CA GLY A 230 -17.74 -0.69 0.99
C GLY A 230 -18.30 -2.00 1.54
N ASP A 231 -17.77 -2.44 2.67
CA ASP A 231 -18.34 -3.58 3.41
C ASP A 231 -19.57 -3.16 4.22
N ALA A 232 -20.04 -4.06 5.07
CA ALA A 232 -21.23 -3.81 5.91
C ALA A 232 -21.00 -2.72 6.97
N GLY A 233 -19.76 -2.43 7.34
CA GLY A 233 -19.42 -1.32 8.24
C GLY A 233 -19.77 0.05 7.65
N PHE A 234 -19.78 0.16 6.31
CA PHE A 234 -20.13 1.40 5.59
C PHE A 234 -21.62 1.46 5.19
N ALA A 235 -22.45 0.54 5.67
CA ALA A 235 -23.89 0.51 5.40
C ALA A 235 -24.65 1.54 6.24
N LYS A 236 -24.37 2.82 6.03
CA LYS A 236 -24.94 3.95 6.79
C LYS A 236 -25.70 4.93 5.89
N PRO A 237 -26.89 5.42 6.31
CA PRO A 237 -27.70 6.36 5.51
C PRO A 237 -26.92 7.61 5.07
N GLU A 238 -26.11 8.17 5.97
CA GLU A 238 -25.29 9.36 5.71
C GLU A 238 -24.30 9.15 4.57
N ILE A 239 -23.75 7.95 4.41
CA ILE A 239 -22.85 7.61 3.31
C ILE A 239 -23.62 7.55 1.99
N TYR A 240 -24.79 6.89 1.98
CA TYR A 240 -25.59 6.81 0.77
C TYR A 240 -26.03 8.20 0.30
N GLU A 241 -26.53 9.02 1.24
CA GLU A 241 -27.00 10.38 0.95
C GLU A 241 -25.86 11.25 0.39
N ALA A 242 -24.70 11.25 1.03
CA ALA A 242 -23.55 12.04 0.58
C ALA A 242 -23.04 11.60 -0.81
N LEU A 243 -23.07 10.30 -1.11
CA LEU A 243 -22.69 9.78 -2.43
C LEU A 243 -23.75 10.12 -3.49
N GLU A 244 -25.05 10.00 -3.17
CA GLU A 244 -26.17 10.31 -4.04
C GLU A 244 -26.19 11.80 -4.41
N GLU A 245 -25.99 12.69 -3.44
CA GLU A 245 -25.88 14.14 -3.64
C GLU A 245 -24.76 14.53 -4.62
N ARG A 246 -23.69 13.74 -4.65
CA ARG A 246 -22.54 13.95 -5.54
C ARG A 246 -22.64 13.18 -6.86
N GLY A 247 -23.76 12.49 -7.11
CA GLY A 247 -23.93 11.66 -8.30
C GLY A 247 -22.97 10.46 -8.37
N VAL A 248 -22.42 10.03 -7.24
CA VAL A 248 -21.53 8.87 -7.13
C VAL A 248 -22.35 7.59 -7.14
N ARG A 249 -21.94 6.62 -7.95
CA ARG A 249 -22.52 5.28 -7.93
C ARG A 249 -21.88 4.46 -6.81
N TYR A 250 -22.63 3.49 -6.24
CA TYR A 250 -22.07 2.67 -5.16
C TYR A 250 -22.64 1.24 -5.15
N ALA A 251 -21.91 0.34 -4.50
CA ALA A 251 -22.34 -0.99 -4.11
C ALA A 251 -21.77 -1.30 -2.71
N ILE A 252 -22.62 -1.34 -1.70
CA ILE A 252 -22.23 -1.51 -0.30
C ILE A 252 -22.95 -2.72 0.26
N ARG A 253 -22.20 -3.60 0.96
CA ARG A 253 -22.83 -4.74 1.62
C ARG A 253 -23.76 -4.28 2.71
N LEU A 254 -24.97 -4.85 2.75
CA LEU A 254 -25.95 -4.58 3.78
C LEU A 254 -26.02 -5.80 4.72
N PRO A 255 -25.95 -5.60 6.05
CA PRO A 255 -26.17 -6.67 7.00
C PRO A 255 -27.55 -7.32 6.81
N ALA A 256 -27.64 -8.65 6.91
CA ALA A 256 -28.90 -9.36 6.87
C ALA A 256 -29.78 -9.01 8.09
N ASN A 257 -31.08 -8.95 7.86
CA ASN A 257 -32.10 -8.82 8.90
C ASN A 257 -33.41 -9.50 8.47
N ASP A 258 -34.30 -9.74 9.42
CA ASP A 258 -35.55 -10.46 9.18
C ASP A 258 -36.45 -9.82 8.11
N SER A 259 -36.38 -8.49 7.95
CA SER A 259 -37.15 -7.79 6.93
C SER A 259 -36.63 -8.07 5.54
N LEU A 260 -35.30 -8.02 5.35
CA LEU A 260 -34.65 -8.36 4.08
C LEU A 260 -34.84 -9.84 3.72
N GLU A 261 -34.80 -10.74 4.71
CA GLU A 261 -35.02 -12.17 4.48
C GLU A 261 -36.48 -12.47 4.10
N ARG A 262 -37.43 -11.77 4.67
CA ARG A 262 -38.87 -11.86 4.27
C ARG A 262 -39.09 -11.43 2.82
N ASP A 263 -38.38 -10.38 2.36
CA ASP A 263 -38.48 -9.87 0.98
C ASP A 263 -37.93 -10.85 -0.08
N ILE A 264 -37.21 -11.87 0.35
CA ILE A 264 -36.65 -12.94 -0.50
C ILE A 264 -37.09 -14.33 -0.10
N ALA A 265 -38.14 -14.48 0.72
CA ALA A 265 -38.58 -15.75 1.29
C ALA A 265 -38.77 -16.86 0.24
N GLU A 266 -39.26 -16.51 -0.96
CA GLU A 266 -39.44 -17.44 -2.07
C GLU A 266 -38.12 -18.04 -2.59
N LEU A 267 -36.99 -17.36 -2.37
CA LEU A 267 -35.67 -17.85 -2.79
C LEU A 267 -34.97 -18.70 -1.73
N LEU A 268 -35.48 -18.72 -0.50
CA LEU A 268 -34.84 -19.44 0.62
C LEU A 268 -35.19 -20.94 0.61
N THR A 269 -36.14 -21.35 -0.22
CA THR A 269 -36.50 -22.76 -0.37
C THR A 269 -35.50 -23.47 -1.28
N ARG A 270 -34.90 -24.55 -0.76
CA ARG A 270 -33.95 -25.36 -1.53
C ARG A 270 -34.61 -25.95 -2.77
N PRO A 271 -34.00 -25.88 -3.96
CA PRO A 271 -34.50 -26.55 -5.15
C PRO A 271 -34.66 -28.05 -4.95
N VAL A 272 -35.80 -28.59 -5.38
CA VAL A 272 -36.09 -30.01 -5.30
C VAL A 272 -35.23 -30.77 -6.33
N GLY A 273 -34.73 -31.93 -5.95
CA GLY A 273 -33.95 -32.82 -6.83
C GLY A 273 -32.61 -33.24 -6.23
N ARG A 274 -31.82 -33.95 -7.06
CA ARG A 274 -30.46 -34.37 -6.64
C ARG A 274 -29.57 -33.16 -6.38
N PRO A 275 -28.86 -33.08 -5.23
CA PRO A 275 -27.95 -31.99 -4.94
C PRO A 275 -26.90 -31.82 -6.03
N SER A 276 -26.75 -30.62 -6.54
CA SER A 276 -25.68 -30.26 -7.49
C SER A 276 -24.33 -30.18 -6.79
N HIS A 277 -23.25 -30.66 -7.42
CA HIS A 277 -21.88 -30.46 -6.93
C HIS A 277 -21.44 -29.01 -7.03
N LYS A 278 -22.10 -28.20 -7.86
CA LYS A 278 -21.88 -26.75 -7.95
C LYS A 278 -22.95 -26.03 -7.15
N PRO A 279 -22.62 -24.92 -6.48
CA PRO A 279 -23.62 -24.12 -5.80
C PRO A 279 -24.74 -23.68 -6.76
N VAL A 280 -25.98 -23.78 -6.29
CA VAL A 280 -27.15 -23.18 -6.98
C VAL A 280 -27.28 -21.77 -6.47
N VAL A 281 -27.28 -20.79 -7.37
CA VAL A 281 -27.23 -19.36 -7.02
C VAL A 281 -28.39 -18.61 -7.63
N TRP A 282 -29.14 -17.91 -6.79
CA TRP A 282 -30.25 -17.04 -7.16
C TRP A 282 -29.91 -15.58 -6.90
N TYR A 283 -30.50 -14.69 -7.68
CA TYR A 283 -30.34 -13.25 -7.54
C TYR A 283 -31.71 -12.57 -7.64
N LYS A 284 -32.00 -11.63 -6.71
CA LYS A 284 -33.21 -10.80 -6.76
C LYS A 284 -32.83 -9.35 -6.51
N GLY A 285 -33.39 -8.43 -7.30
CA GLY A 285 -33.29 -7.00 -7.05
C GLY A 285 -34.68 -6.46 -6.65
N PHE A 286 -34.74 -5.67 -5.58
CA PHE A 286 -35.97 -5.09 -5.04
C PHE A 286 -35.69 -3.74 -4.41
N LEU A 287 -36.74 -2.96 -4.15
CA LEU A 287 -36.67 -1.72 -3.38
C LEU A 287 -36.88 -2.05 -1.91
N TYR A 288 -36.02 -1.54 -1.06
CA TYR A 288 -36.07 -1.70 0.39
C TYR A 288 -35.89 -0.35 1.06
N GLN A 289 -36.59 -0.14 2.15
CA GLN A 289 -36.44 1.04 3.01
C GLN A 289 -36.33 0.60 4.45
N ALA A 290 -35.15 0.78 5.03
CA ALA A 290 -34.98 0.61 6.49
C ALA A 290 -35.61 1.78 7.22
N ALA A 291 -35.97 1.57 8.51
CA ALA A 291 -36.59 2.61 9.33
C ALA A 291 -35.76 3.89 9.47
N SER A 292 -34.44 3.76 9.40
CA SER A 292 -33.48 4.89 9.42
C SER A 292 -33.28 5.59 8.09
N TRP A 293 -33.84 5.09 6.98
CA TRP A 293 -33.62 5.65 5.65
C TRP A 293 -34.73 6.62 5.27
N LYS A 294 -34.38 7.78 4.72
CA LYS A 294 -35.34 8.77 4.22
C LYS A 294 -36.07 8.27 2.97
N THR A 295 -35.37 7.50 2.13
CA THR A 295 -35.88 7.03 0.82
C THR A 295 -35.61 5.54 0.64
N ALA A 296 -36.48 4.87 -0.12
CA ALA A 296 -36.25 3.50 -0.52
C ALA A 296 -35.07 3.42 -1.50
N ARG A 297 -34.22 2.39 -1.33
CA ARG A 297 -33.06 2.13 -2.21
C ARG A 297 -33.12 0.73 -2.78
N ARG A 298 -32.53 0.56 -3.96
CA ARG A 298 -32.38 -0.75 -4.56
C ARG A 298 -31.46 -1.62 -3.72
N VAL A 299 -31.92 -2.80 -3.37
CA VAL A 299 -31.14 -3.87 -2.76
C VAL A 299 -31.06 -5.05 -3.71
N VAL A 300 -29.91 -5.67 -3.81
CA VAL A 300 -29.68 -6.90 -4.56
C VAL A 300 -29.35 -8.01 -3.56
N ALA A 301 -30.17 -9.04 -3.55
CA ALA A 301 -29.93 -10.26 -2.80
C ALA A 301 -29.23 -11.31 -3.66
N LYS A 302 -28.33 -12.06 -3.03
CA LYS A 302 -27.71 -13.29 -3.55
C LYS A 302 -28.00 -14.40 -2.57
N VAL A 303 -28.57 -15.53 -3.06
CA VAL A 303 -28.86 -16.73 -2.26
C VAL A 303 -28.09 -17.89 -2.88
N GLU A 304 -27.30 -18.60 -2.07
CA GLU A 304 -26.44 -19.71 -2.53
C GLU A 304 -26.74 -20.98 -1.74
N PHE A 305 -27.06 -22.05 -2.43
CA PHE A 305 -27.22 -23.37 -1.87
C PHE A 305 -25.97 -24.21 -2.16
N HIS A 306 -25.24 -24.57 -1.14
CA HIS A 306 -24.07 -25.45 -1.24
C HIS A 306 -24.45 -26.89 -0.89
N ALA A 307 -23.76 -27.84 -1.51
CA ALA A 307 -23.92 -29.25 -1.17
C ALA A 307 -23.46 -29.51 0.27
N GLY A 308 -24.29 -30.19 1.05
CA GLY A 308 -24.00 -30.51 2.46
C GLY A 308 -24.33 -29.42 3.48
N GLU A 309 -24.70 -28.21 3.06
CA GLU A 309 -25.17 -27.16 3.97
C GLU A 309 -26.70 -27.23 4.14
N LEU A 310 -27.19 -27.09 5.37
CA LEU A 310 -28.62 -27.13 5.68
C LEU A 310 -29.35 -25.88 5.20
N PHE A 311 -28.75 -24.71 5.43
CA PHE A 311 -29.33 -23.41 5.10
C PHE A 311 -28.59 -22.75 3.93
N PRO A 312 -29.27 -21.92 3.12
CA PRO A 312 -28.62 -21.14 2.09
C PRO A 312 -27.75 -20.02 2.71
N ARG A 313 -26.65 -19.68 2.03
CA ARG A 313 -25.90 -18.47 2.32
C ARG A 313 -26.58 -17.29 1.65
N VAL A 314 -26.84 -16.24 2.41
CA VAL A 314 -27.53 -15.04 1.93
C VAL A 314 -26.61 -13.83 2.04
N GLY A 315 -26.66 -12.95 1.05
CA GLY A 315 -25.94 -11.68 1.08
C GLY A 315 -26.75 -10.59 0.39
N PHE A 316 -26.72 -9.39 0.97
CA PHE A 316 -27.43 -8.21 0.45
C PHE A 316 -26.46 -7.11 0.10
N ILE A 317 -26.74 -6.39 -0.98
CA ILE A 317 -25.96 -5.23 -1.47
C ILE A 317 -26.94 -4.10 -1.74
N VAL A 318 -26.80 -2.98 -1.05
CA VAL A 318 -27.50 -1.73 -1.38
C VAL A 318 -26.74 -1.01 -2.49
N THR A 319 -27.45 -0.50 -3.50
CA THR A 319 -26.82 0.06 -4.70
C THR A 319 -27.72 1.02 -5.46
N ASN A 320 -27.13 2.00 -6.13
CA ASN A 320 -27.78 2.84 -7.15
C ASN A 320 -27.29 2.52 -8.58
N LEU A 321 -26.57 1.39 -8.76
CA LEU A 321 -26.15 0.92 -10.07
C LEU A 321 -27.35 0.34 -10.86
N GLU A 322 -27.45 0.67 -12.13
CA GLU A 322 -28.57 0.26 -13.02
C GLU A 322 -28.34 -1.10 -13.72
N MET A 323 -27.22 -1.78 -13.45
CA MET A 323 -26.90 -3.05 -14.06
C MET A 323 -27.72 -4.23 -13.48
N PRO A 324 -27.85 -5.38 -14.19
CA PRO A 324 -28.53 -6.57 -13.70
C PRO A 324 -27.98 -7.06 -12.37
N SER A 325 -28.84 -7.65 -11.51
CA SER A 325 -28.49 -8.09 -10.14
C SER A 325 -27.24 -8.96 -10.07
N ARG A 326 -27.10 -9.94 -10.99
CA ARG A 326 -25.90 -10.79 -11.11
C ARG A 326 -24.64 -9.96 -11.41
N ALA A 327 -24.75 -8.93 -12.21
CA ALA A 327 -23.62 -8.05 -12.55
C ALA A 327 -23.22 -7.16 -11.37
N VAL A 328 -24.18 -6.66 -10.58
CA VAL A 328 -23.93 -5.93 -9.33
C VAL A 328 -23.12 -6.80 -8.36
N VAL A 329 -23.56 -8.03 -8.12
CA VAL A 329 -22.84 -8.96 -7.22
C VAL A 329 -21.44 -9.27 -7.74
N ARG A 330 -21.27 -9.50 -9.05
CA ARG A 330 -19.94 -9.73 -9.65
C ARG A 330 -19.04 -8.52 -9.48
N PHE A 331 -19.59 -7.33 -9.66
CA PHE A 331 -18.87 -6.07 -9.47
C PHE A 331 -18.46 -5.89 -8.00
N TYR A 332 -19.39 -6.11 -7.08
CA TYR A 332 -19.12 -6.01 -5.65
C TYR A 332 -18.05 -7.00 -5.18
N ASN A 333 -18.11 -8.24 -5.64
CA ASN A 333 -17.16 -9.29 -5.20
C ASN A 333 -15.70 -8.97 -5.55
N LYS A 334 -15.45 -8.08 -6.50
CA LYS A 334 -14.10 -7.60 -6.79
C LYS A 334 -13.52 -6.74 -5.66
N ARG A 335 -14.34 -6.29 -4.68
CA ARG A 335 -13.88 -5.58 -3.48
C ARG A 335 -12.89 -6.44 -2.66
N GLY A 336 -13.02 -7.76 -2.66
CA GLY A 336 -12.08 -8.65 -1.96
C GLY A 336 -10.61 -8.46 -2.36
N THR A 337 -10.32 -7.75 -3.46
CA THR A 337 -8.95 -7.36 -3.80
C THR A 337 -8.40 -6.30 -2.85
N ALA A 338 -9.22 -5.43 -2.26
CA ALA A 338 -8.78 -4.43 -1.28
C ALA A 338 -8.18 -5.08 -0.02
N GLU A 339 -8.81 -6.15 0.47
CA GLU A 339 -8.29 -6.95 1.58
C GLU A 339 -6.91 -7.55 1.25
N GLN A 340 -6.71 -7.96 -0.02
CA GLN A 340 -5.42 -8.47 -0.49
C GLN A 340 -4.36 -7.37 -0.53
N TRP A 341 -4.70 -6.14 -0.94
CA TRP A 341 -3.79 -5.01 -0.95
C TRP A 341 -3.38 -4.58 0.46
N ILE A 342 -4.33 -4.56 1.40
CA ILE A 342 -4.04 -4.33 2.83
C ILE A 342 -3.07 -5.39 3.36
N LYS A 343 -3.32 -6.66 3.04
CA LYS A 343 -2.44 -7.76 3.42
C LYS A 343 -1.03 -7.61 2.84
N GLU A 344 -0.92 -7.20 1.58
CA GLU A 344 0.37 -6.89 0.96
C GLU A 344 1.08 -5.74 1.68
N GLY A 345 0.39 -4.67 2.01
CA GLY A 345 0.93 -3.54 2.78
C GLY A 345 1.45 -3.97 4.15
N LYS A 346 0.68 -4.79 4.86
CA LYS A 346 1.08 -5.34 6.16
C LYS A 346 2.34 -6.21 6.06
N GLN A 347 2.43 -7.06 5.05
CA GLN A 347 3.52 -8.03 4.91
C GLN A 347 4.78 -7.44 4.26
N ALA A 348 4.61 -6.73 3.14
CA ALA A 348 5.74 -6.26 2.33
C ALA A 348 6.40 -5.01 2.93
N VAL A 349 5.63 -3.97 3.22
CA VAL A 349 6.18 -2.68 3.68
C VAL A 349 6.04 -2.45 5.18
N LYS A 350 5.64 -3.49 5.93
CA LYS A 350 5.53 -3.45 7.39
C LYS A 350 4.61 -2.31 7.90
N MET A 351 3.51 -2.08 7.20
CA MET A 351 2.53 -1.03 7.52
C MET A 351 2.02 -1.08 8.96
N THR A 352 2.04 -2.25 9.59
CA THR A 352 1.63 -2.45 10.98
C THR A 352 2.70 -2.10 12.02
N ARG A 353 3.91 -1.70 11.60
CA ARG A 353 5.00 -1.37 12.52
C ARG A 353 4.88 0.06 13.03
N LEU A 354 3.82 0.33 13.80
CA LEU A 354 3.53 1.62 14.43
C LEU A 354 3.95 1.55 15.91
N SER A 355 5.23 1.70 16.18
CA SER A 355 5.84 1.46 17.50
C SER A 355 6.29 2.73 18.23
N CYS A 356 5.91 3.92 17.76
CA CYS A 356 6.18 5.17 18.46
C CYS A 356 5.18 5.38 19.61
N HIS A 357 5.63 6.01 20.71
CA HIS A 357 4.72 6.39 21.79
C HIS A 357 3.68 7.42 21.31
N ARG A 358 4.14 8.49 20.63
CA ARG A 358 3.28 9.58 20.14
C ARG A 358 2.42 9.09 18.97
N PHE A 359 1.13 9.37 19.03
CA PHE A 359 0.18 9.07 17.95
C PHE A 359 0.61 9.72 16.62
N ARG A 360 0.99 10.98 16.67
CA ARG A 360 1.45 11.77 15.52
C ARG A 360 2.62 11.12 14.77
N SER A 361 3.57 10.55 15.49
CA SER A 361 4.71 9.83 14.90
C SER A 361 4.28 8.52 14.22
N ASN A 362 3.20 7.89 14.71
CA ASN A 362 2.61 6.71 14.08
C ASN A 362 1.81 7.07 12.81
N GLU A 363 1.16 8.25 12.76
CA GLU A 363 0.57 8.78 11.52
C GLU A 363 1.65 8.97 10.43
N VAL A 364 2.81 9.55 10.78
CA VAL A 364 3.95 9.66 9.86
C VAL A 364 4.41 8.29 9.38
N ARG A 365 4.57 7.31 10.28
CA ARG A 365 4.99 5.96 9.91
C ARG A 365 4.00 5.28 8.97
N LEU A 366 2.70 5.46 9.21
CA LEU A 366 1.67 4.97 8.30
C LEU A 366 1.81 5.62 6.91
N ALA A 367 1.93 6.95 6.84
CA ALA A 367 2.10 7.69 5.59
C ALA A 367 3.35 7.26 4.81
N LEU A 368 4.49 7.05 5.49
CA LEU A 368 5.72 6.54 4.87
C LEU A 368 5.56 5.10 4.33
N SER A 369 4.82 4.27 5.05
CA SER A 369 4.51 2.90 4.60
C SER A 369 3.59 2.90 3.38
N LEU A 370 2.64 3.85 3.31
CA LEU A 370 1.79 4.03 2.13
C LEU A 370 2.58 4.50 0.91
N LEU A 371 3.48 5.46 1.08
CA LEU A 371 4.37 5.89 0.00
C LEU A 371 5.25 4.74 -0.50
N ALA A 372 5.79 3.93 0.40
CA ALA A 372 6.57 2.73 0.03
C ALA A 372 5.71 1.69 -0.70
N TYR A 373 4.49 1.44 -0.22
CA TYR A 373 3.53 0.55 -0.86
C TYR A 373 3.18 1.02 -2.27
N ASN A 374 2.81 2.30 -2.42
CA ASN A 374 2.42 2.87 -3.71
C ASN A 374 3.59 2.92 -4.69
N LEU A 375 4.79 3.28 -4.24
CA LEU A 375 5.97 3.25 -5.10
C LEU A 375 6.25 1.82 -5.61
N GLY A 376 6.07 0.81 -4.77
CA GLY A 376 6.15 -0.60 -5.14
C GLY A 376 5.04 -1.02 -6.12
N ASN A 377 3.80 -0.55 -5.91
CA ASN A 377 2.68 -0.82 -6.81
C ASN A 377 2.87 -0.14 -8.18
N LEU A 378 3.31 1.11 -8.19
CA LEU A 378 3.67 1.82 -9.42
C LEU A 378 4.78 1.11 -10.18
N TRP A 379 5.82 0.64 -9.49
CA TRP A 379 6.88 -0.16 -10.12
C TRP A 379 6.31 -1.42 -10.77
N ARG A 380 5.40 -2.13 -10.07
CA ARG A 380 4.68 -3.29 -10.58
C ARG A 380 3.93 -2.99 -11.88
N ARG A 381 3.12 -1.94 -11.90
CA ARG A 381 2.25 -1.58 -13.03
C ARG A 381 3.01 -0.99 -14.21
N LEU A 382 3.94 -0.08 -13.94
CA LEU A 382 4.57 0.73 -14.98
C LEU A 382 5.82 0.09 -15.58
N ALA A 383 6.60 -0.65 -14.78
CA ALA A 383 7.92 -1.11 -15.18
C ALA A 383 8.03 -2.62 -15.38
N LEU A 384 7.20 -3.44 -14.73
CA LEU A 384 7.39 -4.89 -14.82
C LEU A 384 6.96 -5.46 -16.18
N PRO A 385 7.70 -6.43 -16.73
CA PRO A 385 7.28 -7.21 -17.89
C PRO A 385 5.99 -8.00 -17.59
N ARG A 386 5.10 -8.16 -18.57
CA ARG A 386 3.81 -8.88 -18.46
C ARG A 386 3.87 -10.24 -17.75
N ARG A 387 4.97 -10.97 -17.90
CA ARG A 387 5.15 -12.29 -17.26
C ARG A 387 5.19 -12.26 -15.74
N ILE A 388 5.50 -11.11 -15.14
CA ILE A 388 5.69 -10.93 -13.69
C ILE A 388 4.88 -9.75 -13.12
N GLU A 389 4.01 -9.12 -13.92
CA GLU A 389 3.19 -7.99 -13.48
C GLU A 389 2.23 -8.34 -12.35
N ASN A 390 1.84 -9.62 -12.23
CA ASN A 390 0.96 -10.12 -11.18
C ASN A 390 1.70 -10.59 -9.91
N TRP A 391 3.02 -10.37 -9.81
CA TRP A 391 3.73 -10.72 -8.58
C TRP A 391 3.31 -9.82 -7.42
N SER A 392 3.12 -10.42 -6.24
CA SER A 392 2.90 -9.66 -5.01
C SER A 392 4.12 -8.81 -4.66
N LEU A 393 3.92 -7.73 -3.89
CA LEU A 393 5.03 -6.90 -3.41
C LEU A 393 6.08 -7.70 -2.63
N THR A 394 5.66 -8.69 -1.83
CA THR A 394 6.58 -9.61 -1.15
C THR A 394 7.42 -10.41 -2.15
N SER A 395 6.81 -10.88 -3.25
CA SER A 395 7.57 -11.57 -4.31
C SER A 395 8.54 -10.63 -5.02
N LEU A 396 8.15 -9.37 -5.25
CA LEU A 396 9.04 -8.35 -5.84
C LEU A 396 10.23 -8.07 -4.93
N GLN A 397 10.00 -7.92 -3.62
CA GLN A 397 11.05 -7.76 -2.64
C GLN A 397 12.06 -8.93 -2.72
N GLN A 398 11.56 -10.14 -2.53
CA GLN A 398 12.43 -11.32 -2.41
C GLN A 398 13.17 -11.66 -3.69
N ARG A 399 12.57 -11.40 -4.86
CA ARG A 399 13.10 -11.86 -6.15
C ARG A 399 13.78 -10.77 -6.96
N LEU A 400 13.43 -9.51 -6.77
CA LEU A 400 13.98 -8.40 -7.54
C LEU A 400 14.75 -7.41 -6.66
N VAL A 401 14.16 -6.91 -5.57
CA VAL A 401 14.83 -5.98 -4.66
C VAL A 401 16.03 -6.66 -4.02
N LYS A 402 15.82 -7.85 -3.39
CA LYS A 402 16.87 -8.64 -2.75
C LYS A 402 17.80 -9.29 -3.80
N THR A 403 18.55 -8.46 -4.48
CA THR A 403 19.57 -8.87 -5.46
C THR A 403 20.94 -8.44 -4.96
N GLY A 404 21.82 -9.41 -4.75
CA GLY A 404 23.18 -9.17 -4.31
C GLY A 404 23.96 -8.34 -5.31
N GLY A 405 24.81 -7.44 -4.83
CA GLY A 405 25.67 -6.63 -5.68
C GLY A 405 26.94 -6.19 -4.98
N ARG A 406 28.00 -6.00 -5.77
CA ARG A 406 29.29 -5.47 -5.32
C ARG A 406 29.52 -4.10 -5.94
N LEU A 407 29.78 -3.09 -5.10
CA LEU A 407 30.13 -1.74 -5.55
C LEU A 407 31.65 -1.63 -5.77
N VAL A 408 32.05 -1.24 -6.97
CA VAL A 408 33.41 -0.96 -7.34
C VAL A 408 33.51 0.46 -7.87
N LYS A 409 34.51 1.22 -7.41
CA LYS A 409 34.86 2.52 -7.99
C LYS A 409 36.03 2.35 -8.92
N HIS A 410 35.86 2.70 -10.19
CA HIS A 410 36.93 2.70 -11.19
C HIS A 410 36.98 4.07 -11.88
N ALA A 411 38.05 4.78 -11.69
CA ALA A 411 38.25 6.15 -12.17
C ALA A 411 37.09 7.08 -11.70
N ARG A 412 36.30 7.59 -12.63
CA ARG A 412 35.16 8.51 -12.34
C ARG A 412 33.83 7.81 -12.18
N TYR A 413 33.75 6.48 -12.38
CA TYR A 413 32.51 5.72 -12.42
C TYR A 413 32.37 4.81 -11.22
N TYR A 414 31.13 4.69 -10.75
CA TYR A 414 30.70 3.66 -9.83
C TYR A 414 30.07 2.52 -10.60
N TRP A 415 30.52 1.31 -10.35
CA TRP A 415 30.00 0.09 -10.94
C TRP A 415 29.34 -0.75 -9.87
N LEU A 416 28.02 -0.93 -9.93
CA LEU A 416 27.34 -1.92 -9.13
C LEU A 416 27.22 -3.21 -9.94
N LEU A 417 28.04 -4.18 -9.59
CA LEU A 417 28.08 -5.49 -10.23
C LEU A 417 27.04 -6.37 -9.55
N LEU A 418 25.90 -6.58 -10.22
CA LEU A 418 24.77 -7.35 -9.65
C LEU A 418 24.98 -8.85 -9.88
N ALA A 419 24.57 -9.64 -8.87
CA ALA A 419 24.45 -11.08 -9.00
C ALA A 419 23.26 -11.45 -9.90
N GLU A 420 23.46 -12.38 -10.81
CA GLU A 420 22.37 -12.89 -11.64
C GLU A 420 21.55 -13.93 -10.89
N SER A 421 20.25 -13.65 -10.77
CA SER A 421 19.28 -14.52 -10.14
C SER A 421 17.91 -14.38 -10.84
N HIS A 422 16.82 -14.23 -10.09
CA HIS A 422 15.54 -13.82 -10.66
C HIS A 422 15.64 -12.46 -11.39
N LEU A 423 16.43 -11.52 -10.87
CA LEU A 423 16.85 -10.33 -11.59
C LEU A 423 18.12 -10.64 -12.38
N ASN A 424 18.03 -10.64 -13.70
CA ASN A 424 19.13 -10.83 -14.61
C ASN A 424 19.23 -9.65 -15.59
N ARG A 425 20.33 -9.59 -16.35
CA ARG A 425 20.59 -8.50 -17.30
C ARG A 425 19.42 -8.21 -18.24
N ARG A 426 18.78 -9.26 -18.78
CA ARG A 426 17.64 -9.12 -19.71
C ARG A 426 16.42 -8.47 -19.03
N ARG A 427 16.07 -8.92 -17.83
CA ARG A 427 14.94 -8.34 -17.07
C ARG A 427 15.24 -6.92 -16.63
N PHE A 428 16.43 -6.67 -16.12
CA PHE A 428 16.87 -5.34 -15.72
C PHE A 428 16.76 -4.35 -16.89
N GLY A 429 17.31 -4.69 -18.05
CA GLY A 429 17.23 -3.87 -19.26
C GLY A 429 15.80 -3.68 -19.78
N ALA A 430 14.95 -4.71 -19.70
CA ALA A 430 13.54 -4.60 -20.08
C ALA A 430 12.76 -3.63 -19.18
N MET A 431 13.03 -3.64 -17.87
CA MET A 431 12.39 -2.69 -16.94
C MET A 431 12.91 -1.26 -17.15
N LEU A 432 14.20 -1.06 -17.31
CA LEU A 432 14.77 0.25 -17.65
C LEU A 432 14.18 0.80 -18.95
N GLY A 433 14.06 -0.03 -19.99
CA GLY A 433 13.44 0.39 -21.25
C GLY A 433 11.97 0.83 -21.08
N ARG A 434 11.20 0.16 -20.23
CA ARG A 434 9.81 0.58 -19.92
C ARG A 434 9.77 1.89 -19.14
N ILE A 435 10.63 2.06 -18.13
CA ILE A 435 10.74 3.30 -17.37
C ILE A 435 11.13 4.47 -18.29
N ALA A 436 12.05 4.26 -19.22
CA ALA A 436 12.48 5.29 -20.18
C ALA A 436 11.37 5.77 -21.12
N LEU A 437 10.34 4.94 -21.36
CA LEU A 437 9.17 5.30 -22.18
C LEU A 437 8.12 6.13 -21.41
N LEU A 438 8.21 6.20 -20.10
CA LEU A 438 7.29 7.04 -19.31
C LEU A 438 7.54 8.53 -19.62
N PRO A 439 6.50 9.38 -19.57
CA PRO A 439 6.65 10.83 -19.76
C PRO A 439 7.68 11.40 -18.76
N VAL A 440 8.45 12.38 -19.22
CA VAL A 440 9.31 13.16 -18.31
C VAL A 440 8.44 14.19 -17.61
N PRO A 441 8.61 14.45 -16.31
CA PRO A 441 7.98 15.58 -15.66
C PRO A 441 8.35 16.85 -16.43
N THR A 442 7.35 17.54 -16.95
CA THR A 442 7.52 18.91 -17.46
C THR A 442 7.72 19.78 -16.24
N GLY A 443 8.96 20.23 -16.01
CA GLY A 443 9.30 21.19 -14.95
C GLY A 443 8.59 22.50 -15.11
#